data_838da4023b75894e469fa199304b5f8e
#
_entry.id   838da4023b75894e469fa199304b5f8e
#
_cell.length_a   1.000
_cell.length_b   1.000
_cell.length_c   1.000
_cell.angle_alpha   90.00
_cell.angle_beta   90.00
_cell.angle_gamma   90.00
#
_symmetry.space_group_name_H-M   'P 1'
#
loop_
_entity.id
_entity.type
_entity.pdbx_description
1 polymer ?
#
loop_
_entity_poly.entity_id
_entity_poly.type
_entity_poly.pdbx_seq_one_letter_code
_entity_poly.pdbx_strand_id
1 'polypeptide(L)'
;MTRVAAIDCGTNSIRLLVADADPATGELTDLDRRMTIVRLGQGVDRTGRLAPEALERTFAACREYAAIIKEHGAERLRFVATSASRDAENRDVFVRGVLDILGVEPEVISGDQEAEFSFTGATKELAGQIQGGAKRPSIEGGGGRRAGHLDKPYLVVDIGGGSTEFVVGDDHVRAARSVDVGCVRMTERHLLHDGAVTDPPTGAQVAAMRADIEAALDLAEKTVPLREARTLVGLAGSVTTVSAIAQELPEYDSAAIHHSRVSLERVQEISDWLLRSTHAERAAVPSMHPGRVDVIGAGALVLLSIMERTGAREVVVSEHDILDGIAWSMA
;
A
#
# COMPACT_ATOMS: atom_id res chain seq x y z
N MET A 1 6.59 16.62 21.70
CA MET A 1 6.80 16.18 20.30
C MET A 1 8.11 15.45 20.21
N THR A 2 8.15 14.30 19.57
CA THR A 2 9.36 13.51 19.31
C THR A 2 9.54 13.41 17.80
N ARG A 3 10.71 13.71 17.28
CA ARG A 3 11.01 13.55 15.84
C ARG A 3 11.38 12.11 15.56
N VAL A 4 10.61 11.47 14.71
CA VAL A 4 10.74 10.06 14.39
C VAL A 4 11.02 9.87 12.91
N ALA A 5 11.72 8.80 12.56
CA ALA A 5 11.88 8.32 11.19
C ALA A 5 11.33 6.90 11.10
N ALA A 6 10.38 6.67 10.22
CA ALA A 6 9.82 5.37 9.91
C ALA A 6 10.28 4.95 8.52
N ILE A 7 10.74 3.71 8.38
CA ILE A 7 11.01 3.11 7.08
C ILE A 7 10.15 1.86 6.94
N ASP A 8 9.45 1.75 5.81
CA ASP A 8 8.74 0.56 5.37
C ASP A 8 9.38 0.02 4.10
N CYS A 9 9.84 -1.21 4.13
CA CYS A 9 10.45 -1.90 3.00
C CYS A 9 9.58 -3.06 2.54
N GLY A 10 8.75 -2.80 1.54
CA GLY A 10 7.87 -3.78 0.92
C GLY A 10 8.49 -4.51 -0.27
N THR A 11 7.65 -5.27 -0.96
CA THR A 11 8.04 -6.05 -2.14
C THR A 11 8.44 -5.18 -3.33
N ASN A 12 7.74 -4.07 -3.57
CA ASN A 12 7.96 -3.19 -4.73
C ASN A 12 8.76 -1.93 -4.39
N SER A 13 8.51 -1.34 -3.25
CA SER A 13 9.06 -0.04 -2.85
C SER A 13 9.61 -0.05 -1.44
N ILE A 14 10.57 0.85 -1.20
CA ILE A 14 10.96 1.29 0.14
C ILE A 14 10.47 2.72 0.35
N ARG A 15 9.98 3.02 1.55
CA ARG A 15 9.40 4.32 1.90
C ARG A 15 10.01 4.86 3.17
N LEU A 16 10.13 6.18 3.25
CA LEU A 16 10.59 6.92 4.42
C LEU A 16 9.52 7.94 4.81
N LEU A 17 9.26 8.05 6.09
CA LEU A 17 8.57 9.17 6.71
C LEU A 17 9.45 9.72 7.83
N VAL A 18 9.77 11.01 7.76
CA VAL A 18 10.28 11.77 8.90
C VAL A 18 9.18 12.68 9.37
N ALA A 19 8.80 12.58 10.64
CA ALA A 19 7.67 13.32 11.19
C ALA A 19 7.91 13.74 12.63
N ASP A 20 7.24 14.84 13.03
CA ASP A 20 7.09 15.22 14.43
C ASP A 20 5.80 14.57 14.97
N ALA A 21 5.96 13.68 15.94
CA ALA A 21 4.86 12.98 16.59
C ALA A 21 4.56 13.58 17.96
N ASP A 22 3.29 13.92 18.20
CA ASP A 22 2.83 14.41 19.50
C ASP A 22 1.86 13.41 20.15
N PRO A 23 2.33 12.64 21.16
CA PRO A 23 1.48 11.67 21.83
C PRO A 23 0.33 12.32 22.64
N ALA A 24 0.44 13.62 22.98
CA ALA A 24 -0.58 14.31 23.78
C ALA A 24 -1.79 14.75 22.93
N THR A 25 -1.55 15.19 21.70
CA THR A 25 -2.61 15.62 20.76
C THR A 25 -3.04 14.52 19.83
N GLY A 26 -2.19 13.50 19.64
CA GLY A 26 -2.38 12.48 18.63
C GLY A 26 -2.09 12.97 17.20
N GLU A 27 -1.34 14.04 17.04
CA GLU A 27 -0.97 14.59 15.74
C GLU A 27 0.36 14.01 15.24
N LEU A 28 0.44 13.77 13.93
CA LEU A 28 1.65 13.43 13.19
C LEU A 28 1.83 14.50 12.11
N THR A 29 2.95 15.22 12.17
CA THR A 29 3.25 16.26 11.20
C THR A 29 4.40 15.81 10.32
N ASP A 30 4.12 15.56 9.04
CA ASP A 30 5.12 15.15 8.07
C ASP A 30 6.15 16.27 7.84
N LEU A 31 7.43 15.92 7.91
CA LEU A 31 8.55 16.78 7.56
C LEU A 31 9.15 16.37 6.21
N ASP A 32 9.26 15.08 5.96
CA ASP A 32 9.70 14.51 4.69
C ASP A 32 9.06 13.14 4.48
N ARG A 33 8.50 12.91 3.29
CA ARG A 33 7.90 11.62 2.88
C ARG A 33 8.44 11.22 1.52
N ARG A 34 9.10 10.05 1.45
CA ARG A 34 9.74 9.53 0.23
C ARG A 34 9.25 8.14 -0.11
N MET A 35 9.27 7.84 -1.40
CA MET A 35 9.01 6.52 -1.94
C MET A 35 10.01 6.24 -3.07
N THR A 36 10.70 5.10 -2.99
CA THR A 36 11.64 4.65 -4.02
C THR A 36 11.28 3.25 -4.46
N ILE A 37 11.14 3.02 -5.77
CA ILE A 37 10.87 1.70 -6.32
C ILE A 37 12.18 0.93 -6.36
N VAL A 38 12.28 -0.11 -5.54
CA VAL A 38 13.47 -0.98 -5.42
C VAL A 38 13.24 -2.40 -5.93
N ARG A 39 11.97 -2.82 -6.01
CA ARG A 39 11.56 -4.17 -6.44
C ARG A 39 12.32 -5.27 -5.67
N LEU A 40 12.38 -5.13 -4.33
CA LEU A 40 13.10 -6.08 -3.47
C LEU A 40 12.57 -7.50 -3.65
N GLY A 41 11.27 -7.67 -3.85
CA GLY A 41 10.63 -8.95 -4.05
C GLY A 41 10.71 -9.53 -5.46
N GLN A 42 11.43 -8.89 -6.38
CA GLN A 42 11.55 -9.37 -7.76
C GLN A 42 12.06 -10.81 -7.80
N GLY A 43 11.26 -11.73 -8.33
CA GLY A 43 11.58 -13.14 -8.48
C GLY A 43 11.53 -13.97 -7.19
N VAL A 44 11.18 -13.40 -6.04
CA VAL A 44 11.14 -14.13 -4.75
C VAL A 44 10.10 -15.24 -4.77
N ASP A 45 8.91 -15.00 -5.33
CA ASP A 45 7.85 -16.01 -5.42
C ASP A 45 8.33 -17.29 -6.16
N ARG A 46 9.22 -17.17 -7.13
CA ARG A 46 9.75 -18.28 -7.92
C ARG A 46 11.02 -18.89 -7.33
N THR A 47 11.91 -18.06 -6.75
CA THR A 47 13.26 -18.47 -6.36
C THR A 47 13.44 -18.70 -4.86
N GLY A 48 12.53 -18.15 -4.03
CA GLY A 48 12.68 -18.08 -2.59
C GLY A 48 13.82 -17.16 -2.12
N ARG A 49 14.39 -16.31 -2.99
CA ARG A 49 15.60 -15.54 -2.69
C ARG A 49 15.51 -14.11 -3.21
N LEU A 50 16.07 -13.18 -2.43
CA LEU A 50 16.30 -11.80 -2.85
C LEU A 50 17.41 -11.75 -3.90
N ALA A 51 17.15 -11.12 -5.04
CA ALA A 51 18.13 -10.97 -6.11
C ALA A 51 19.22 -9.95 -5.72
N PRO A 52 20.50 -10.18 -6.10
CA PRO A 52 21.58 -9.25 -5.79
C PRO A 52 21.32 -7.81 -6.25
N GLU A 53 20.78 -7.66 -7.46
CA GLU A 53 20.47 -6.34 -8.04
C GLU A 53 19.36 -5.62 -7.29
N ALA A 54 18.40 -6.36 -6.73
CA ALA A 54 17.32 -5.81 -5.91
C ALA A 54 17.84 -5.35 -4.55
N LEU A 55 18.76 -6.13 -3.95
CA LEU A 55 19.47 -5.75 -2.73
C LEU A 55 20.28 -4.46 -2.94
N GLU A 56 21.05 -4.35 -4.03
CA GLU A 56 21.84 -3.15 -4.32
C GLU A 56 20.96 -1.91 -4.50
N ARG A 57 19.82 -2.00 -5.20
CA ARG A 57 18.88 -0.88 -5.32
C ARG A 57 18.33 -0.47 -3.95
N THR A 58 18.02 -1.46 -3.11
CA THR A 58 17.49 -1.22 -1.76
C THR A 58 18.54 -0.56 -0.87
N PHE A 59 19.79 -1.04 -0.89
CA PHE A 59 20.87 -0.45 -0.12
C PHE A 59 21.23 0.97 -0.60
N ALA A 60 21.12 1.26 -1.90
CA ALA A 60 21.28 2.61 -2.43
C ALA A 60 20.22 3.56 -1.82
N ALA A 61 18.95 3.16 -1.84
CA ALA A 61 17.87 3.93 -1.22
C ALA A 61 18.07 4.10 0.30
N CYS A 62 18.55 3.07 1.01
CA CYS A 62 18.87 3.17 2.44
C CYS A 62 19.95 4.22 2.72
N ARG A 63 21.00 4.33 1.87
CA ARG A 63 22.03 5.36 2.02
C ARG A 63 21.50 6.77 1.82
N GLU A 64 20.60 6.97 0.85
CA GLU A 64 19.92 8.24 0.64
C GLU A 64 19.05 8.60 1.84
N TYR A 65 18.28 7.64 2.35
CA TYR A 65 17.40 7.84 3.51
C TYR A 65 18.20 8.13 4.78
N ALA A 66 19.36 7.49 4.97
CA ALA A 66 20.26 7.78 6.09
C ALA A 66 20.70 9.25 6.12
N ALA A 67 20.97 9.84 4.94
CA ALA A 67 21.33 11.26 4.83
C ALA A 67 20.14 12.18 5.20
N ILE A 68 18.94 11.88 4.70
CA ILE A 68 17.70 12.64 5.00
C ILE A 68 17.37 12.56 6.50
N ILE A 69 17.41 11.37 7.09
CA ILE A 69 17.14 11.15 8.52
C ILE A 69 18.08 11.97 9.39
N LYS A 70 19.39 11.99 9.02
CA LYS A 70 20.41 12.78 9.71
C LYS A 70 20.19 14.27 9.56
N GLU A 71 19.83 14.75 8.37
CA GLU A 71 19.54 16.15 8.08
C GLU A 71 18.38 16.67 8.93
N HIS A 72 17.30 15.89 9.00
CA HIS A 72 16.15 16.24 9.83
C HIS A 72 16.37 16.05 11.33
N GLY A 73 17.42 15.36 11.75
CA GLY A 73 17.74 15.15 13.16
C GLY A 73 16.72 14.27 13.88
N ALA A 74 16.22 13.22 13.22
CA ALA A 74 15.31 12.28 13.86
C ALA A 74 15.95 11.59 15.08
N GLU A 75 15.20 11.55 16.19
CA GLU A 75 15.68 11.02 17.48
C GLU A 75 15.48 9.50 17.57
N ARG A 76 14.50 8.98 16.85
CA ARG A 76 14.15 7.55 16.81
C ARG A 76 14.02 7.12 15.35
N LEU A 77 14.56 5.95 15.03
CA LEU A 77 14.41 5.30 13.74
C LEU A 77 13.86 3.89 13.92
N ARG A 78 12.81 3.56 13.19
CA ARG A 78 12.28 2.21 13.08
C ARG A 78 12.21 1.79 11.63
N PHE A 79 12.82 0.65 11.32
CA PHE A 79 12.81 0.05 9.99
C PHE A 79 11.99 -1.23 10.04
N VAL A 80 10.92 -1.27 9.27
CA VAL A 80 10.05 -2.44 9.12
C VAL A 80 10.21 -3.02 7.73
N ALA A 81 10.27 -4.34 7.63
CA ALA A 81 10.36 -5.07 6.37
C ALA A 81 9.25 -6.14 6.31
N THR A 82 8.62 -6.29 5.15
CA THR A 82 7.40 -7.08 5.01
C THR A 82 7.57 -8.32 4.13
N SER A 83 6.60 -8.69 3.31
CA SER A 83 6.48 -10.00 2.65
C SER A 83 7.73 -10.45 1.90
N ALA A 84 8.38 -9.60 1.09
CA ALA A 84 9.57 -10.01 0.32
C ALA A 84 10.72 -10.50 1.21
N SER A 85 10.98 -9.79 2.31
CA SER A 85 12.04 -10.16 3.27
C SER A 85 11.61 -11.34 4.13
N ARG A 86 10.31 -11.45 4.46
CA ARG A 86 9.75 -12.57 5.22
C ARG A 86 9.87 -13.89 4.47
N ASP A 87 9.63 -13.88 3.15
CA ASP A 87 9.58 -15.06 2.30
C ASP A 87 10.98 -15.51 1.81
N ALA A 88 12.01 -14.68 1.97
CA ALA A 88 13.33 -14.94 1.41
C ALA A 88 14.25 -15.77 2.33
N GLU A 89 14.84 -16.84 1.80
CA GLU A 89 15.82 -17.67 2.48
C GLU A 89 17.10 -16.92 2.83
N ASN A 90 17.53 -15.96 2.00
CA ASN A 90 18.74 -15.17 2.18
C ASN A 90 18.47 -13.77 2.81
N ARG A 91 17.41 -13.64 3.59
CA ARG A 91 17.06 -12.37 4.26
C ARG A 91 18.15 -11.82 5.17
N ASP A 92 19.02 -12.69 5.68
CA ASP A 92 20.15 -12.29 6.54
C ASP A 92 21.14 -11.35 5.82
N VAL A 93 21.27 -11.45 4.49
CA VAL A 93 22.09 -10.55 3.69
C VAL A 93 21.47 -9.14 3.68
N PHE A 94 20.15 -9.07 3.52
CA PHE A 94 19.40 -7.81 3.59
C PHE A 94 19.49 -7.20 4.99
N VAL A 95 19.24 -7.97 6.04
CA VAL A 95 19.30 -7.50 7.44
C VAL A 95 20.67 -6.91 7.78
N ARG A 96 21.76 -7.61 7.44
CA ARG A 96 23.11 -7.12 7.67
C ARG A 96 23.41 -5.83 6.89
N GLY A 97 23.03 -5.79 5.60
CA GLY A 97 23.28 -4.60 4.77
C GLY A 97 22.53 -3.35 5.27
N VAL A 98 21.30 -3.50 5.75
CA VAL A 98 20.53 -2.41 6.37
C VAL A 98 21.18 -1.97 7.68
N LEU A 99 21.56 -2.90 8.56
CA LEU A 99 22.22 -2.61 9.83
C LEU A 99 23.54 -1.84 9.60
N ASP A 100 24.34 -2.26 8.63
CA ASP A 100 25.62 -1.58 8.29
C ASP A 100 25.42 -0.14 7.79
N ILE A 101 24.29 0.15 7.11
CA ILE A 101 24.01 1.47 6.54
C ILE A 101 23.32 2.40 7.53
N LEU A 102 22.30 1.90 8.24
CA LEU A 102 21.41 2.72 9.07
C LEU A 102 21.69 2.60 10.56
N GLY A 103 22.49 1.63 10.98
CA GLY A 103 22.81 1.38 12.39
C GLY A 103 21.66 0.78 13.20
N VAL A 104 20.57 0.37 12.54
CA VAL A 104 19.41 -0.30 13.15
C VAL A 104 19.11 -1.60 12.40
N GLU A 105 18.75 -2.64 13.13
CA GLU A 105 18.33 -3.91 12.55
C GLU A 105 16.90 -3.78 12.03
N PRO A 106 16.62 -4.14 10.77
CA PRO A 106 15.26 -4.12 10.25
C PRO A 106 14.41 -5.20 10.93
N GLU A 107 13.21 -4.80 11.35
CA GLU A 107 12.21 -5.70 11.90
C GLU A 107 11.47 -6.38 10.75
N VAL A 108 11.72 -7.68 10.53
CA VAL A 108 10.91 -8.47 9.57
C VAL A 108 9.65 -8.91 10.28
N ILE A 109 8.56 -8.21 10.01
CA ILE A 109 7.29 -8.40 10.73
C ILE A 109 6.41 -9.49 10.10
N SER A 110 5.50 -10.03 10.92
CA SER A 110 4.44 -10.93 10.45
C SER A 110 3.36 -10.16 9.68
N GLY A 111 2.56 -10.87 8.88
CA GLY A 111 1.41 -10.27 8.20
C GLY A 111 0.37 -9.68 9.15
N ASP A 112 0.22 -10.25 10.36
CA ASP A 112 -0.70 -9.72 11.37
C ASP A 112 -0.20 -8.38 11.96
N GLN A 113 1.12 -8.25 12.18
CA GLN A 113 1.72 -6.98 12.60
C GLN A 113 1.66 -5.92 11.49
N GLU A 114 1.89 -6.32 10.24
CA GLU A 114 1.73 -5.47 9.06
C GLU A 114 0.29 -4.92 8.98
N ALA A 115 -0.69 -5.80 9.14
CA ALA A 115 -2.11 -5.46 9.19
C ALA A 115 -2.46 -4.47 10.33
N GLU A 116 -1.91 -4.66 11.52
CA GLU A 116 -2.12 -3.78 12.67
C GLU A 116 -1.57 -2.36 12.43
N PHE A 117 -0.36 -2.26 11.87
CA PHE A 117 0.21 -0.95 11.52
C PHE A 117 -0.58 -0.26 10.40
N SER A 118 -0.97 -0.99 9.35
CA SER A 118 -1.78 -0.45 8.25
C SER A 118 -3.14 0.04 8.76
N PHE A 119 -3.80 -0.72 9.63
CA PHE A 119 -5.05 -0.31 10.25
C PHE A 119 -4.89 0.95 11.10
N THR A 120 -3.87 0.99 11.96
CA THR A 120 -3.58 2.13 12.82
C THR A 120 -3.29 3.38 12.02
N GLY A 121 -2.44 3.27 10.99
CA GLY A 121 -2.10 4.39 10.09
C GLY A 121 -3.33 4.96 9.39
N ALA A 122 -4.17 4.10 8.84
CA ALA A 122 -5.36 4.52 8.09
C ALA A 122 -6.49 5.07 8.96
N THR A 123 -6.69 4.54 10.17
CA THR A 123 -7.91 4.84 10.97
C THR A 123 -7.71 5.88 12.03
N LYS A 124 -6.48 6.11 12.50
CA LYS A 124 -6.20 7.05 13.58
C LYS A 124 -6.59 8.49 13.23
N GLU A 125 -6.36 8.90 11.99
CA GLU A 125 -6.80 10.21 11.49
C GLU A 125 -8.32 10.27 11.30
N LEU A 126 -8.94 9.19 10.82
CA LEU A 126 -10.39 9.11 10.69
C LEU A 126 -11.11 9.32 12.04
N ALA A 127 -10.52 8.87 13.13
CA ALA A 127 -11.03 9.11 14.47
C ALA A 127 -10.80 10.55 14.96
N GLY A 128 -9.70 11.20 14.57
CA GLY A 128 -9.35 12.59 14.95
C GLY A 128 -10.25 13.65 14.31
N GLN A 129 -10.78 13.41 13.12
CA GLN A 129 -11.71 14.34 12.45
C GLN A 129 -13.05 14.54 13.22
N ILE A 130 -13.36 13.66 14.15
CA ILE A 130 -14.58 13.77 14.99
C ILE A 130 -14.41 14.81 16.11
N GLN A 131 -13.18 15.11 16.55
CA GLN A 131 -12.91 16.00 17.68
C GLN A 131 -12.41 17.40 17.30
N GLY A 132 -11.90 17.60 16.11
CA GLY A 132 -11.33 18.88 15.67
C GLY A 132 -12.16 19.56 14.60
N GLY A 133 -13.12 20.38 14.99
CA GLY A 133 -13.93 21.22 14.09
C GLY A 133 -13.13 22.36 13.44
N ALA A 134 -12.09 22.09 12.68
CA ALA A 134 -11.45 23.08 11.82
C ALA A 134 -12.24 23.18 10.51
N LYS A 135 -13.01 24.26 10.36
CA LYS A 135 -13.68 24.65 9.13
C LYS A 135 -12.64 24.85 8.02
N ARG A 136 -12.48 23.91 7.11
CA ARG A 136 -11.91 24.22 5.79
C ARG A 136 -12.88 25.13 5.02
N PRO A 137 -12.42 26.18 4.31
CA PRO A 137 -13.30 27.04 3.53
C PRO A 137 -13.98 26.23 2.42
N SER A 138 -15.31 26.30 2.40
CA SER A 138 -16.13 25.73 1.34
C SER A 138 -15.87 26.45 0.04
N ILE A 139 -15.30 25.78 -0.95
CA ILE A 139 -15.36 26.21 -2.34
C ILE A 139 -16.77 25.88 -2.83
N GLU A 140 -17.59 26.91 -2.99
CA GLU A 140 -18.90 26.81 -3.62
C GLU A 140 -18.71 26.54 -5.12
N GLY A 141 -19.15 25.40 -5.60
CA GLY A 141 -19.23 25.12 -7.04
C GLY A 141 -18.79 23.70 -7.41
N GLY A 142 -19.59 22.72 -7.09
CA GLY A 142 -19.44 21.34 -7.53
C GLY A 142 -20.08 20.41 -6.53
N GLY A 143 -21.07 19.60 -6.93
CA GLY A 143 -21.91 18.73 -6.08
C GLY A 143 -21.14 17.66 -5.30
N GLY A 144 -20.12 18.06 -4.54
CA GLY A 144 -19.36 17.23 -3.62
C GLY A 144 -20.17 16.98 -2.36
N ARG A 145 -20.59 15.74 -2.12
CA ARG A 145 -21.09 15.31 -0.81
C ARG A 145 -20.05 15.68 0.23
N ARG A 146 -20.46 16.35 1.31
CA ARG A 146 -19.63 16.63 2.49
C ARG A 146 -18.89 15.37 2.89
N ALA A 147 -17.64 15.49 3.37
CA ALA A 147 -16.93 14.42 4.04
C ALA A 147 -17.82 13.88 5.16
N GLY A 148 -18.63 12.89 4.83
CA GLY A 148 -19.58 12.26 5.74
C GLY A 148 -18.80 11.35 6.68
N HIS A 149 -19.27 11.27 7.90
CA HIS A 149 -18.83 10.28 8.87
C HIS A 149 -18.75 8.89 8.18
N LEU A 150 -17.58 8.26 8.26
CA LEU A 150 -17.41 6.91 7.74
C LEU A 150 -18.03 5.93 8.74
N ASP A 151 -18.91 5.07 8.24
CA ASP A 151 -19.62 4.11 9.08
C ASP A 151 -18.72 2.94 9.47
N LYS A 152 -18.65 2.65 10.77
CA LYS A 152 -17.97 1.48 11.33
C LYS A 152 -18.87 0.23 11.26
N PRO A 153 -18.31 -0.97 11.22
CA PRO A 153 -16.89 -1.29 11.18
C PRO A 153 -16.24 -1.00 9.81
N TYR A 154 -14.95 -0.72 9.83
CA TYR A 154 -14.12 -0.57 8.63
C TYR A 154 -13.61 -1.95 8.18
N LEU A 155 -13.51 -2.16 6.87
CA LEU A 155 -12.60 -3.12 6.28
C LEU A 155 -11.46 -2.32 5.66
N VAL A 156 -10.29 -2.37 6.28
CA VAL A 156 -9.06 -1.80 5.73
C VAL A 156 -8.38 -2.88 4.89
N VAL A 157 -8.04 -2.56 3.64
CA VAL A 157 -7.30 -3.42 2.74
C VAL A 157 -6.04 -2.72 2.26
N ASP A 158 -4.89 -3.33 2.53
CA ASP A 158 -3.58 -2.85 2.08
C ASP A 158 -3.11 -3.75 0.93
N ILE A 159 -3.19 -3.26 -0.31
CA ILE A 159 -2.82 -4.03 -1.51
C ILE A 159 -1.37 -3.76 -1.84
N GLY A 160 -0.48 -4.55 -1.22
CA GLY A 160 0.95 -4.48 -1.41
C GLY A 160 1.45 -5.11 -2.72
N GLY A 161 2.78 -5.25 -2.81
CA GLY A 161 3.41 -5.93 -3.95
C GLY A 161 3.33 -7.45 -3.87
N GLY A 162 3.57 -8.02 -2.69
CA GLY A 162 3.63 -9.47 -2.46
C GLY A 162 2.43 -10.05 -1.73
N SER A 163 1.81 -9.25 -0.85
CA SER A 163 0.68 -9.64 -0.02
C SER A 163 -0.43 -8.60 -0.06
N THR A 164 -1.58 -8.96 0.50
CA THR A 164 -2.69 -8.06 0.79
C THR A 164 -3.17 -8.35 2.21
N GLU A 165 -3.22 -7.32 3.03
CA GLU A 165 -3.71 -7.36 4.39
C GLU A 165 -5.18 -6.97 4.44
N PHE A 166 -5.98 -7.77 5.14
CA PHE A 166 -7.40 -7.55 5.41
C PHE A 166 -7.59 -7.33 6.89
N VAL A 167 -8.17 -6.19 7.28
CA VAL A 167 -8.39 -5.88 8.69
C VAL A 167 -9.80 -5.34 8.89
N VAL A 168 -10.60 -6.05 9.66
CA VAL A 168 -11.90 -5.55 10.13
C VAL A 168 -11.75 -5.00 11.54
N GLY A 169 -12.26 -3.80 11.75
CA GLY A 169 -12.23 -3.15 13.05
C GLY A 169 -13.02 -1.86 13.13
N ASP A 170 -13.12 -1.32 14.35
CA ASP A 170 -13.68 0.01 14.64
C ASP A 170 -12.57 0.95 15.12
N ASP A 171 -12.45 1.09 16.46
CA ASP A 171 -11.34 1.80 17.11
C ASP A 171 -10.14 0.87 17.34
N HIS A 172 -10.37 -0.44 17.22
CA HIS A 172 -9.37 -1.50 17.38
C HIS A 172 -9.59 -2.59 16.34
N VAL A 173 -8.50 -3.30 16.03
CA VAL A 173 -8.54 -4.49 15.18
C VAL A 173 -9.41 -5.55 15.86
N ARG A 174 -10.42 -6.07 15.13
CA ARG A 174 -11.25 -7.20 15.55
C ARG A 174 -10.77 -8.52 14.95
N ALA A 175 -10.39 -8.48 13.67
CA ALA A 175 -9.85 -9.60 12.93
C ALA A 175 -8.92 -9.09 11.84
N ALA A 176 -7.82 -9.80 11.63
CA ALA A 176 -6.84 -9.48 10.60
C ALA A 176 -6.36 -10.75 9.90
N ARG A 177 -6.01 -10.63 8.63
CA ARG A 177 -5.39 -11.69 7.86
C ARG A 177 -4.57 -11.10 6.72
N SER A 178 -3.33 -11.55 6.57
CA SER A 178 -2.53 -11.37 5.38
C SER A 178 -2.66 -12.58 4.47
N VAL A 179 -2.75 -12.36 3.17
CA VAL A 179 -2.74 -13.40 2.13
C VAL A 179 -1.73 -13.07 1.05
N ASP A 180 -1.16 -14.11 0.42
CA ASP A 180 -0.06 -14.00 -0.56
C ASP A 180 -0.58 -13.61 -1.96
N VAL A 181 -1.28 -12.49 -2.02
CA VAL A 181 -1.80 -11.84 -3.22
C VAL A 181 -1.39 -10.39 -3.20
N GLY A 182 -0.64 -9.94 -4.20
CA GLY A 182 -0.20 -8.57 -4.36
C GLY A 182 0.13 -8.28 -5.82
N CYS A 183 0.23 -7.01 -6.18
CA CYS A 183 0.34 -6.61 -7.58
C CYS A 183 1.59 -7.17 -8.29
N VAL A 184 2.73 -7.26 -7.61
CA VAL A 184 3.98 -7.84 -8.17
C VAL A 184 3.84 -9.35 -8.27
N ARG A 185 3.45 -10.02 -7.18
CA ARG A 185 3.30 -11.48 -7.12
C ARG A 185 2.35 -11.99 -8.19
N MET A 186 1.19 -11.36 -8.36
CA MET A 186 0.21 -11.74 -9.39
C MET A 186 0.74 -11.52 -10.80
N THR A 187 1.44 -10.42 -11.04
CA THR A 187 2.07 -10.15 -12.32
C THR A 187 3.14 -11.19 -12.64
N GLU A 188 4.06 -11.47 -11.71
CA GLU A 188 5.14 -12.43 -11.94
C GLU A 188 4.63 -13.86 -12.13
N ARG A 189 3.66 -14.27 -11.32
CA ARG A 189 3.11 -15.63 -11.35
C ARG A 189 2.34 -15.93 -12.63
N HIS A 190 1.57 -14.99 -13.13
CA HIS A 190 0.64 -15.22 -14.24
C HIS A 190 1.09 -14.61 -15.58
N LEU A 191 1.89 -13.56 -15.56
CA LEU A 191 2.24 -12.82 -16.77
C LEU A 191 3.72 -12.95 -17.18
N LEU A 192 4.62 -13.30 -16.22
CA LEU A 192 6.05 -13.39 -16.49
C LEU A 192 6.40 -14.79 -16.99
N HIS A 193 6.77 -14.91 -18.28
CA HIS A 193 7.24 -16.14 -18.90
C HIS A 193 8.57 -15.89 -19.60
N ASP A 194 9.57 -16.76 -19.36
CA ASP A 194 10.90 -16.70 -19.97
C ASP A 194 11.59 -15.31 -19.88
N GLY A 195 11.36 -14.61 -18.76
CA GLY A 195 11.93 -13.29 -18.50
C GLY A 195 11.19 -12.12 -19.18
N ALA A 196 10.10 -12.37 -19.90
CA ALA A 196 9.26 -11.35 -20.52
C ALA A 196 7.84 -11.37 -19.90
N VAL A 197 7.28 -10.19 -19.67
CA VAL A 197 5.89 -10.04 -19.25
C VAL A 197 4.98 -10.03 -20.48
N THR A 198 3.95 -10.89 -20.48
CA THR A 198 2.91 -10.86 -21.52
C THR A 198 2.12 -9.56 -21.42
N ASP A 199 2.15 -8.75 -22.48
CA ASP A 199 1.58 -7.41 -22.47
C ASP A 199 0.89 -7.05 -23.83
N PRO A 200 -0.41 -6.79 -23.86
CA PRO A 200 -1.35 -6.98 -22.75
C PRO A 200 -1.56 -8.46 -22.41
N PRO A 201 -2.02 -8.79 -21.18
CA PRO A 201 -2.30 -10.16 -20.80
C PRO A 201 -3.41 -10.79 -21.64
N THR A 202 -3.31 -12.09 -21.88
CA THR A 202 -4.37 -12.87 -22.53
C THR A 202 -5.57 -13.07 -21.60
N GLY A 203 -6.75 -13.29 -22.17
CA GLY A 203 -7.96 -13.59 -21.38
C GLY A 203 -7.78 -14.82 -20.47
N ALA A 204 -7.02 -15.83 -20.89
CA ALA A 204 -6.73 -17.01 -20.07
C ALA A 204 -5.83 -16.67 -18.86
N GLN A 205 -4.84 -15.79 -19.03
CA GLN A 205 -3.98 -15.33 -17.93
C GLN A 205 -4.75 -14.48 -16.93
N VAL A 206 -5.62 -13.59 -17.41
CA VAL A 206 -6.51 -12.79 -16.53
C VAL A 206 -7.45 -13.69 -15.74
N ALA A 207 -8.04 -14.70 -16.36
CA ALA A 207 -8.92 -15.67 -15.70
C ALA A 207 -8.17 -16.48 -14.63
N ALA A 208 -6.94 -16.93 -14.93
CA ALA A 208 -6.10 -17.64 -13.96
C ALA A 208 -5.70 -16.77 -12.77
N MET A 209 -5.33 -15.50 -13.03
CA MET A 209 -5.03 -14.52 -12.00
C MET A 209 -6.25 -14.27 -11.10
N ARG A 210 -7.43 -14.09 -11.68
CA ARG A 210 -8.68 -13.92 -10.91
C ARG A 210 -8.98 -15.14 -10.04
N ALA A 211 -8.80 -16.35 -10.56
CA ALA A 211 -9.00 -17.57 -9.78
C ALA A 211 -8.06 -17.67 -8.58
N ASP A 212 -6.81 -17.28 -8.72
CA ASP A 212 -5.82 -17.24 -7.64
C ASP A 212 -6.21 -16.17 -6.57
N ILE A 213 -6.66 -14.98 -7.01
CA ILE A 213 -7.17 -13.94 -6.12
C ILE A 213 -8.40 -14.44 -5.35
N GLU A 214 -9.36 -15.08 -6.01
CA GLU A 214 -10.56 -15.60 -5.36
C GLU A 214 -10.23 -16.68 -4.31
N ALA A 215 -9.27 -17.57 -4.59
CA ALA A 215 -8.79 -18.56 -3.63
C ALA A 215 -8.15 -17.89 -2.38
N ALA A 216 -7.43 -16.79 -2.57
CA ALA A 216 -6.86 -16.03 -1.47
C ALA A 216 -7.95 -15.29 -0.66
N LEU A 217 -8.99 -14.77 -1.31
CA LEU A 217 -10.16 -14.19 -0.63
C LEU A 217 -10.90 -15.24 0.20
N ASP A 218 -11.03 -16.50 -0.29
CA ASP A 218 -11.58 -17.61 0.49
C ASP A 218 -10.76 -17.91 1.76
N LEU A 219 -9.42 -17.71 1.70
CA LEU A 219 -8.57 -17.84 2.88
C LEU A 219 -8.76 -16.67 3.85
N ALA A 220 -8.89 -15.44 3.35
CA ALA A 220 -9.13 -14.27 4.17
C ALA A 220 -10.47 -14.36 4.91
N GLU A 221 -11.54 -14.80 4.24
CA GLU A 221 -12.89 -14.92 4.81
C GLU A 221 -12.98 -15.97 5.95
N LYS A 222 -12.05 -16.92 6.04
CA LYS A 222 -12.00 -17.87 7.17
C LYS A 222 -11.70 -17.20 8.50
N THR A 223 -11.06 -16.04 8.48
CA THR A 223 -10.61 -15.32 9.68
C THR A 223 -11.28 -13.95 9.79
N VAL A 224 -11.43 -13.25 8.67
CA VAL A 224 -11.92 -11.88 8.62
C VAL A 224 -13.33 -11.86 8.01
N PRO A 225 -14.34 -11.37 8.73
CA PRO A 225 -15.72 -11.28 8.22
C PRO A 225 -15.84 -10.11 7.22
N LEU A 226 -15.34 -10.30 5.99
CA LEU A 226 -15.19 -9.25 4.97
C LEU A 226 -16.48 -8.48 4.67
N ARG A 227 -17.65 -9.13 4.80
CA ARG A 227 -18.95 -8.55 4.47
C ARG A 227 -19.64 -7.80 5.61
N GLU A 228 -19.07 -7.84 6.82
CA GLU A 228 -19.62 -7.12 7.98
C GLU A 228 -19.27 -5.63 7.97
N ALA A 229 -18.24 -5.24 7.23
CA ALA A 229 -17.80 -3.86 7.15
C ALA A 229 -18.84 -2.99 6.41
N ARG A 230 -18.98 -1.75 6.90
CA ARG A 230 -19.83 -0.73 6.29
C ARG A 230 -19.05 0.22 5.41
N THR A 231 -17.77 0.36 5.68
CA THR A 231 -16.85 1.17 4.87
C THR A 231 -15.64 0.33 4.47
N LEU A 232 -15.37 0.25 3.17
CA LEU A 232 -14.13 -0.28 2.62
C LEU A 232 -13.12 0.87 2.51
N VAL A 233 -11.96 0.72 3.16
CA VAL A 233 -10.84 1.66 3.09
C VAL A 233 -9.69 0.95 2.38
N GLY A 234 -9.24 1.52 1.27
CA GLY A 234 -8.15 0.95 0.47
C GLY A 234 -6.87 1.76 0.62
N LEU A 235 -5.76 1.04 0.78
CA LEU A 235 -4.42 1.59 1.00
C LEU A 235 -3.45 1.17 -0.09
N ALA A 236 -2.28 1.75 -0.02
CA ALA A 236 -1.11 1.49 -0.83
C ALA A 236 -1.27 1.83 -2.32
N GLY A 237 -0.17 1.61 -3.03
CA GLY A 237 0.03 2.21 -4.33
C GLY A 237 -0.86 1.70 -5.45
N SER A 238 -1.43 0.51 -5.35
CA SER A 238 -2.41 0.03 -6.33
C SER A 238 -3.71 0.82 -6.22
N VAL A 239 -4.20 1.01 -5.00
CA VAL A 239 -5.45 1.73 -4.74
C VAL A 239 -5.31 3.21 -5.04
N THR A 240 -4.23 3.86 -4.57
CA THR A 240 -4.01 5.30 -4.80
C THR A 240 -3.80 5.62 -6.28
N THR A 241 -3.15 4.73 -7.05
CA THR A 241 -3.03 4.89 -8.51
C THR A 241 -4.38 4.74 -9.22
N VAL A 242 -5.20 3.76 -8.83
CA VAL A 242 -6.58 3.63 -9.38
C VAL A 242 -7.39 4.89 -9.09
N SER A 243 -7.27 5.45 -7.89
CA SER A 243 -7.92 6.71 -7.54
C SER A 243 -7.44 7.89 -8.38
N ALA A 244 -6.13 8.02 -8.60
CA ALA A 244 -5.57 9.08 -9.44
C ALA A 244 -6.10 8.99 -10.89
N ILE A 245 -6.20 7.76 -11.43
CA ILE A 245 -6.80 7.52 -12.76
C ILE A 245 -8.29 7.85 -12.75
N ALA A 246 -9.03 7.44 -11.70
CA ALA A 246 -10.47 7.69 -11.59
C ALA A 246 -10.81 9.18 -11.60
N GLN A 247 -9.95 10.01 -11.03
CA GLN A 247 -10.05 11.46 -10.95
C GLN A 247 -9.41 12.18 -12.16
N GLU A 248 -8.80 11.44 -13.09
CA GLU A 248 -8.11 11.99 -14.28
C GLU A 248 -7.05 13.04 -13.90
N LEU A 249 -6.31 12.80 -12.81
CA LEU A 249 -5.33 13.76 -12.31
C LEU A 249 -4.19 13.97 -13.33
N PRO A 250 -3.78 15.22 -13.58
CA PRO A 250 -2.68 15.54 -14.51
C PRO A 250 -1.30 15.14 -13.98
N GLU A 251 -1.21 14.92 -12.67
CA GLU A 251 -0.05 14.40 -11.93
C GLU A 251 -0.51 13.71 -10.67
N TYR A 252 0.38 12.99 -10.01
CA TYR A 252 0.04 12.35 -8.74
C TYR A 252 -0.10 13.41 -7.63
N ASP A 253 -1.31 13.57 -7.11
CA ASP A 253 -1.66 14.51 -6.04
C ASP A 253 -2.24 13.76 -4.85
N SER A 254 -1.41 13.56 -3.82
CA SER A 254 -1.80 12.85 -2.60
C SER A 254 -2.95 13.55 -1.84
N ALA A 255 -3.02 14.87 -1.89
CA ALA A 255 -4.08 15.62 -1.23
C ALA A 255 -5.45 15.44 -1.92
N ALA A 256 -5.47 15.29 -3.24
CA ALA A 256 -6.67 14.98 -4.01
C ALA A 256 -7.08 13.50 -3.88
N ILE A 257 -6.10 12.61 -3.73
CA ILE A 257 -6.30 11.16 -3.59
C ILE A 257 -6.82 10.79 -2.21
N HIS A 258 -6.24 11.37 -1.17
CA HIS A 258 -6.57 11.05 0.21
C HIS A 258 -8.04 11.35 0.54
N HIS A 259 -8.75 10.35 1.06
CA HIS A 259 -10.19 10.35 1.33
C HIS A 259 -11.10 10.53 0.10
N SER A 260 -10.55 10.41 -1.11
CA SER A 260 -11.38 10.27 -2.30
C SER A 260 -12.19 8.97 -2.27
N ARG A 261 -13.26 8.93 -3.04
CA ARG A 261 -14.13 7.75 -3.14
C ARG A 261 -14.20 7.32 -4.60
N VAL A 262 -13.98 6.04 -4.83
CA VAL A 262 -14.05 5.45 -6.17
C VAL A 262 -15.14 4.38 -6.18
N SER A 263 -16.12 4.51 -7.06
CA SER A 263 -17.22 3.53 -7.15
C SER A 263 -16.75 2.20 -7.75
N LEU A 264 -17.47 1.12 -7.45
CA LEU A 264 -17.20 -0.21 -8.00
C LEU A 264 -17.19 -0.18 -9.53
N GLU A 265 -18.17 0.52 -10.13
CA GLU A 265 -18.27 0.63 -11.59
C GLU A 265 -17.02 1.32 -12.18
N ARG A 266 -16.52 2.37 -11.51
CA ARG A 266 -15.32 3.07 -11.98
C ARG A 266 -14.06 2.22 -11.80
N VAL A 267 -13.94 1.48 -10.69
CA VAL A 267 -12.85 0.51 -10.49
C VAL A 267 -12.87 -0.57 -11.57
N GLN A 268 -14.06 -1.09 -11.91
CA GLN A 268 -14.22 -2.07 -12.97
C GLN A 268 -13.78 -1.53 -14.33
N GLU A 269 -14.24 -0.34 -14.73
CA GLU A 269 -13.83 0.30 -15.99
C GLU A 269 -12.31 0.46 -16.08
N ILE A 270 -11.69 0.94 -15.00
CA ILE A 270 -10.24 1.16 -14.91
C ILE A 270 -9.49 -0.18 -14.96
N SER A 271 -9.92 -1.18 -14.20
CA SER A 271 -9.30 -2.51 -14.20
C SER A 271 -9.35 -3.15 -15.58
N ASP A 272 -10.51 -3.10 -16.23
CA ASP A 272 -10.70 -3.61 -17.59
C ASP A 272 -9.83 -2.88 -18.61
N TRP A 273 -9.70 -1.57 -18.49
CA TRP A 273 -8.84 -0.78 -19.37
C TRP A 273 -7.37 -1.12 -19.14
N LEU A 274 -6.90 -1.16 -17.89
CA LEU A 274 -5.50 -1.47 -17.55
C LEU A 274 -5.07 -2.85 -18.05
N LEU A 275 -5.97 -3.84 -17.98
CA LEU A 275 -5.70 -5.21 -18.44
C LEU A 275 -5.73 -5.37 -19.96
N ARG A 276 -6.39 -4.46 -20.71
CA ARG A 276 -6.42 -4.48 -22.17
C ARG A 276 -5.35 -3.58 -22.79
N SER A 277 -4.81 -2.63 -22.02
CA SER A 277 -3.83 -1.66 -22.50
C SER A 277 -2.44 -2.27 -22.55
N THR A 278 -1.67 -1.81 -23.52
CA THR A 278 -0.23 -2.07 -23.62
C THR A 278 0.54 -1.30 -22.52
N HIS A 279 1.77 -1.71 -22.27
CA HIS A 279 2.68 -0.99 -21.37
C HIS A 279 2.81 0.50 -21.75
N ALA A 280 2.92 0.80 -23.05
CA ALA A 280 3.06 2.17 -23.54
C ALA A 280 1.82 3.03 -23.24
N GLU A 281 0.61 2.47 -23.40
CA GLU A 281 -0.65 3.16 -23.09
C GLU A 281 -0.77 3.42 -21.59
N ARG A 282 -0.44 2.44 -20.75
CA ARG A 282 -0.43 2.64 -19.28
C ARG A 282 0.62 3.65 -18.84
N ALA A 283 1.82 3.62 -19.44
CA ALA A 283 2.89 4.58 -19.16
C ALA A 283 2.56 6.01 -19.59
N ALA A 284 1.64 6.19 -20.55
CA ALA A 284 1.19 7.50 -21.01
C ALA A 284 0.18 8.18 -20.05
N VAL A 285 -0.31 7.48 -19.01
CA VAL A 285 -1.19 8.07 -18.00
C VAL A 285 -0.39 9.08 -17.15
N PRO A 286 -0.79 10.36 -17.09
CA PRO A 286 0.01 11.41 -16.46
C PRO A 286 0.34 11.16 -14.98
N SER A 287 -0.61 10.58 -14.23
CA SER A 287 -0.44 10.25 -12.80
C SER A 287 0.23 8.90 -12.55
N MET A 288 0.63 8.16 -13.60
CA MET A 288 1.23 6.84 -13.48
C MET A 288 2.71 6.90 -13.10
N HIS A 289 3.05 6.36 -11.94
CA HIS A 289 4.46 6.21 -11.58
C HIS A 289 5.13 5.14 -12.47
N PRO A 290 6.31 5.44 -13.12
CA PRO A 290 6.96 4.50 -14.03
C PRO A 290 7.21 3.10 -13.45
N GLY A 291 7.51 3.01 -12.17
CA GLY A 291 7.74 1.73 -11.47
C GLY A 291 6.48 0.91 -11.18
N ARG A 292 5.28 1.37 -11.57
CA ARG A 292 4.01 0.67 -11.38
C ARG A 292 3.36 0.20 -12.67
N VAL A 293 3.83 0.68 -13.81
CA VAL A 293 3.25 0.40 -15.15
C VAL A 293 3.05 -1.08 -15.40
N ASP A 294 4.01 -1.91 -14.98
CA ASP A 294 4.00 -3.36 -15.20
C ASP A 294 2.99 -4.10 -14.31
N VAL A 295 2.72 -3.58 -13.11
CA VAL A 295 2.02 -4.30 -12.04
C VAL A 295 0.62 -3.77 -11.73
N ILE A 296 0.29 -2.57 -12.24
CA ILE A 296 -0.95 -1.88 -11.88
C ILE A 296 -2.21 -2.63 -12.32
N GLY A 297 -2.17 -3.32 -13.48
CA GLY A 297 -3.29 -4.12 -13.96
C GLY A 297 -3.67 -5.24 -12.99
N ALA A 298 -2.67 -5.93 -12.44
CA ALA A 298 -2.89 -6.94 -11.41
C ALA A 298 -3.41 -6.32 -10.10
N GLY A 299 -2.84 -5.19 -9.68
CA GLY A 299 -3.30 -4.48 -8.47
C GLY A 299 -4.75 -3.99 -8.57
N ALA A 300 -5.15 -3.47 -9.72
CA ALA A 300 -6.54 -3.05 -9.97
C ALA A 300 -7.50 -4.26 -9.98
N LEU A 301 -7.07 -5.41 -10.51
CA LEU A 301 -7.88 -6.63 -10.49
C LEU A 301 -8.06 -7.16 -9.05
N VAL A 302 -7.04 -7.07 -8.20
CA VAL A 302 -7.15 -7.42 -6.78
C VAL A 302 -8.20 -6.52 -6.11
N LEU A 303 -8.11 -5.19 -6.29
CA LEU A 303 -9.08 -4.25 -5.73
C LEU A 303 -10.51 -4.55 -6.21
N LEU A 304 -10.68 -4.76 -7.52
CA LEU A 304 -11.99 -5.09 -8.11
C LEU A 304 -12.57 -6.37 -7.48
N SER A 305 -11.78 -7.44 -7.39
CA SER A 305 -12.21 -8.72 -6.81
C SER A 305 -12.60 -8.58 -5.34
N ILE A 306 -11.88 -7.75 -4.57
CA ILE A 306 -12.23 -7.44 -3.17
C ILE A 306 -13.57 -6.72 -3.10
N MET A 307 -13.80 -5.70 -3.93
CA MET A 307 -15.06 -4.95 -3.94
C MET A 307 -16.24 -5.83 -4.35
N GLU A 308 -16.09 -6.67 -5.36
CA GLU A 308 -17.10 -7.64 -5.78
C GLU A 308 -17.41 -8.66 -4.66
N ARG A 309 -16.39 -9.23 -4.01
CA ARG A 309 -16.54 -10.21 -2.93
C ARG A 309 -17.25 -9.63 -1.71
N THR A 310 -16.88 -8.43 -1.32
CA THR A 310 -17.43 -7.74 -0.13
C THR A 310 -18.81 -7.13 -0.39
N GLY A 311 -19.14 -6.85 -1.64
CA GLY A 311 -20.32 -6.10 -2.04
C GLY A 311 -20.20 -4.59 -1.80
N ALA A 312 -18.97 -4.10 -1.58
CA ALA A 312 -18.69 -2.68 -1.41
C ALA A 312 -18.98 -1.91 -2.70
N ARG A 313 -19.82 -0.90 -2.62
CA ARG A 313 -20.18 -0.07 -3.78
C ARG A 313 -19.16 1.01 -4.09
N GLU A 314 -18.33 1.35 -3.12
CA GLU A 314 -17.22 2.31 -3.24
C GLU A 314 -16.09 1.92 -2.32
N VAL A 315 -14.88 2.38 -2.64
CA VAL A 315 -13.72 2.34 -1.78
C VAL A 315 -13.34 3.76 -1.39
N VAL A 316 -13.08 3.97 -0.10
CA VAL A 316 -12.46 5.21 0.42
C VAL A 316 -10.95 5.02 0.38
N VAL A 317 -10.23 5.94 -0.24
CA VAL A 317 -8.79 5.81 -0.45
C VAL A 317 -8.03 6.55 0.63
N SER A 318 -7.02 5.91 1.23
CA SER A 318 -6.13 6.56 2.18
C SER A 318 -4.69 6.56 1.68
N GLU A 319 -4.03 7.72 1.83
CA GLU A 319 -2.58 7.88 1.65
C GLU A 319 -1.81 7.55 2.95
N HIS A 320 -2.53 7.50 4.08
CA HIS A 320 -1.98 7.06 5.35
C HIS A 320 -2.13 5.55 5.47
N ASP A 321 -1.05 4.89 5.81
CA ASP A 321 -0.93 3.43 5.78
C ASP A 321 0.04 2.89 6.86
N ILE A 322 0.68 1.74 6.59
CA ILE A 322 1.65 1.11 7.49
C ILE A 322 2.75 2.08 7.93
N LEU A 323 3.21 2.99 7.06
CA LEU A 323 4.31 3.92 7.36
C LEU A 323 3.92 4.89 8.50
N ASP A 324 2.68 5.37 8.48
CA ASP A 324 2.12 6.21 9.54
C ASP A 324 1.93 5.42 10.83
N GLY A 325 1.48 4.16 10.73
CA GLY A 325 1.37 3.24 11.87
C GLY A 325 2.71 2.98 12.55
N ILE A 326 3.78 2.79 11.77
CA ILE A 326 5.15 2.65 12.28
C ILE A 326 5.59 3.93 12.99
N ALA A 327 5.38 5.11 12.39
CA ALA A 327 5.73 6.39 13.00
C ALA A 327 5.01 6.59 14.33
N TRP A 328 3.71 6.30 14.40
CA TRP A 328 2.93 6.36 15.63
C TRP A 328 3.43 5.42 16.72
N SER A 329 3.94 4.26 16.37
CA SER A 329 4.45 3.30 17.36
C SER A 329 5.69 3.79 18.11
N MET A 330 6.28 4.89 17.64
CA MET A 330 7.47 5.54 18.25
C MET A 330 7.12 6.81 19.03
N ALA A 331 5.85 7.25 19.01
CA ALA A 331 5.41 8.49 19.64
C ALA A 331 5.37 8.44 21.19
#